data_d91c875aaa10f1cdaee4eca79a27bc4e
#
_entry.id   d91c875aaa10f1cdaee4eca79a27bc4e
#
_cell.length_a   1.000
_cell.length_b   1.000
_cell.length_c   1.000
_cell.angle_alpha   90.00
_cell.angle_beta   90.00
_cell.angle_gamma   90.00
#
_symmetry.space_group_name_H-M   'P 1'
#
loop_
_entity.id
_entity.type
_entity.pdbx_description
1 polymer ?
#
loop_
_entity_poly.entity_id
_entity_poly.type
_entity_poly.pdbx_seq_one_letter_code
_entity_poly.pdbx_strand_id
1 'polypeptide(L)'
;MDDGEHIVRAAVAGDRAALAEFVRDTQDHVWRYCAYLGRGDDVNDLVQETYARALRALPRFEGRTTGRVWLLAIARRVCADAVRSAQRRRALETRWRRERPPSNPSETVTIEMLLDGLAPERREAFVLTQIVGLPYASAAQVCRVPIGTIRSRVARAREELQASLRRQETG
;
A
#
# COMPACT_ATOMS: atom_id res chain seq x y z
N MET A 1 -23.83 -9.64 -1.82
CA MET A 1 -23.25 -10.33 -0.65
C MET A 1 -21.88 -10.78 -1.12
N ASP A 2 -20.84 -10.29 -0.49
CA ASP A 2 -19.48 -10.39 -1.06
C ASP A 2 -18.93 -11.81 -0.80
N ASP A 3 -18.68 -12.58 -1.85
CA ASP A 3 -18.11 -13.94 -1.75
C ASP A 3 -16.86 -14.00 -0.88
N GLY A 4 -16.08 -12.92 -0.87
CA GLY A 4 -14.88 -12.80 -0.04
C GLY A 4 -15.13 -12.81 1.47
N GLU A 5 -16.31 -12.41 1.96
CA GLU A 5 -16.62 -12.43 3.40
C GLU A 5 -16.88 -13.85 3.92
N HIS A 6 -17.54 -14.68 3.09
CA HIS A 6 -17.77 -16.08 3.43
C HIS A 6 -16.45 -16.87 3.51
N ILE A 7 -15.55 -16.63 2.54
CA ILE A 7 -14.22 -17.26 2.49
C ILE A 7 -13.41 -16.93 3.75
N VAL A 8 -13.39 -15.67 4.17
CA VAL A 8 -12.65 -15.27 5.38
C VAL A 8 -13.26 -15.89 6.64
N ARG A 9 -14.59 -15.97 6.74
CA ARG A 9 -15.24 -16.63 7.88
C ARG A 9 -14.93 -18.11 7.96
N ALA A 10 -14.93 -18.83 6.82
CA ALA A 10 -14.52 -20.23 6.75
C ALA A 10 -13.04 -20.40 7.15
N ALA A 11 -12.16 -19.52 6.70
CA ALA A 11 -10.75 -19.52 7.08
C ALA A 11 -10.56 -19.28 8.60
N VAL A 12 -11.36 -18.37 9.22
CA VAL A 12 -11.39 -18.17 10.68
C VAL A 12 -11.83 -19.45 11.41
N ALA A 13 -12.76 -20.22 10.84
CA ALA A 13 -13.21 -21.50 11.37
C ALA A 13 -12.18 -22.65 11.17
N GLY A 14 -11.02 -22.39 10.56
CA GLY A 14 -9.94 -23.35 10.37
C GLY A 14 -9.93 -24.06 9.02
N ASP A 15 -10.76 -23.64 8.07
CA ASP A 15 -10.77 -24.19 6.71
C ASP A 15 -9.53 -23.73 5.93
N ARG A 16 -8.61 -24.67 5.68
CA ARG A 16 -7.35 -24.41 4.95
C ARG A 16 -7.58 -24.11 3.47
N ALA A 17 -8.63 -24.67 2.86
CA ALA A 17 -8.93 -24.41 1.45
C ALA A 17 -9.44 -22.99 1.28
N ALA A 18 -10.36 -22.56 2.15
CA ALA A 18 -10.84 -21.16 2.20
C ALA A 18 -9.70 -20.17 2.48
N LEU A 19 -8.76 -20.51 3.37
CA LEU A 19 -7.58 -19.68 3.62
C LEU A 19 -6.71 -19.55 2.36
N ALA A 20 -6.44 -20.64 1.65
CA ALA A 20 -5.65 -20.61 0.43
C ALA A 20 -6.35 -19.81 -0.69
N GLU A 21 -7.66 -19.89 -0.79
CA GLU A 21 -8.48 -19.09 -1.70
C GLU A 21 -8.39 -17.60 -1.35
N PHE A 22 -8.58 -17.24 -0.08
CA PHE A 22 -8.43 -15.86 0.38
C PHE A 22 -7.06 -15.26 0.04
N VAL A 23 -5.98 -16.04 0.21
CA VAL A 23 -4.62 -15.61 -0.15
C VAL A 23 -4.52 -15.37 -1.65
N ARG A 24 -5.01 -16.31 -2.50
CA ARG A 24 -4.99 -16.14 -3.96
C ARG A 24 -5.74 -14.90 -4.41
N ASP A 25 -6.91 -14.64 -3.83
CA ASP A 25 -7.76 -13.51 -4.22
C ASP A 25 -7.22 -12.15 -3.78
N THR A 26 -6.37 -12.14 -2.78
CA THR A 26 -5.85 -10.89 -2.20
C THR A 26 -4.40 -10.62 -2.51
N GLN A 27 -3.61 -11.59 -2.98
CA GLN A 27 -2.17 -11.45 -3.16
C GLN A 27 -1.78 -10.30 -4.10
N ASP A 28 -2.50 -10.13 -5.20
CA ASP A 28 -2.27 -9.06 -6.18
C ASP A 28 -2.49 -7.67 -5.57
N HIS A 29 -3.54 -7.53 -4.75
CA HIS A 29 -3.87 -6.28 -4.07
C HIS A 29 -2.79 -5.91 -3.02
N VAL A 30 -2.36 -6.90 -2.24
CA VAL A 30 -1.30 -6.72 -1.24
C VAL A 30 0.03 -6.41 -1.91
N TRP A 31 0.37 -7.16 -2.98
CA TRP A 31 1.60 -6.94 -3.72
C TRP A 31 1.67 -5.51 -4.30
N ARG A 32 0.62 -5.08 -5.02
CA ARG A 32 0.54 -3.71 -5.57
C ARG A 32 0.65 -2.67 -4.47
N TYR A 33 -0.05 -2.86 -3.36
CA TYR A 33 0.03 -1.94 -2.23
C TYR A 33 1.47 -1.83 -1.71
N CYS A 34 2.13 -2.96 -1.44
CA CYS A 34 3.50 -2.99 -0.94
C CYS A 34 4.51 -2.42 -1.95
N ALA A 35 4.35 -2.72 -3.23
CA ALA A 35 5.24 -2.24 -4.28
C ALA A 35 5.30 -0.70 -4.36
N TYR A 36 4.14 -0.04 -4.26
CA TYR A 36 4.09 1.42 -4.39
C TYR A 36 4.22 2.19 -3.07
N LEU A 37 4.08 1.54 -1.92
CA LEU A 37 4.09 2.20 -0.61
C LEU A 37 5.19 1.70 0.33
N GLY A 38 5.87 0.60 0.01
CA GLY A 38 6.93 0.02 0.84
C GLY A 38 8.27 0.78 0.80
N ARG A 39 8.50 1.63 -0.18
CA ARG A 39 9.65 2.55 -0.31
C ARG A 39 11.04 1.94 -0.08
N GLY A 40 11.40 0.99 -0.94
CA GLY A 40 12.79 0.50 -1.02
C GLY A 40 13.12 -0.70 -0.13
N ASP A 41 12.16 -1.25 0.59
CA ASP A 41 12.27 -2.58 1.16
C ASP A 41 11.83 -3.63 0.11
N ASP A 42 12.26 -4.88 0.27
CA ASP A 42 11.84 -5.96 -0.62
C ASP A 42 10.32 -6.17 -0.54
N VAL A 43 9.66 -6.03 -1.69
CA VAL A 43 8.19 -6.16 -1.78
C VAL A 43 7.73 -7.53 -1.30
N ASN A 44 8.49 -8.59 -1.60
CA ASN A 44 8.14 -9.94 -1.18
C ASN A 44 8.20 -10.10 0.34
N ASP A 45 9.19 -9.48 0.99
CA ASP A 45 9.30 -9.48 2.45
C ASP A 45 8.11 -8.75 3.10
N LEU A 46 7.69 -7.62 2.53
CA LEU A 46 6.51 -6.87 3.00
C LEU A 46 5.22 -7.67 2.83
N VAL A 47 5.08 -8.36 1.70
CA VAL A 47 3.93 -9.24 1.44
C VAL A 47 3.90 -10.40 2.42
N GLN A 48 5.03 -11.09 2.62
CA GLN A 48 5.16 -12.20 3.57
C GLN A 48 4.85 -11.76 5.00
N GLU A 49 5.40 -10.64 5.46
CA GLU A 49 5.12 -10.09 6.80
C GLU A 49 3.66 -9.69 6.94
N THR A 50 3.04 -9.15 5.88
CA THR A 50 1.61 -8.83 5.87
C THR A 50 0.77 -10.08 6.13
N TYR A 51 1.01 -11.17 5.39
CA TYR A 51 0.29 -12.42 5.59
C TYR A 51 0.62 -13.09 6.92
N ALA A 52 1.87 -13.05 7.37
CA ALA A 52 2.26 -13.56 8.67
C ALA A 52 1.52 -12.84 9.81
N ARG A 53 1.37 -11.50 9.75
CA ARG A 53 0.55 -10.74 10.71
C ARG A 53 -0.93 -11.04 10.57
N ALA A 54 -1.43 -11.17 9.34
CA ALA A 54 -2.83 -11.51 9.07
C ALA A 54 -3.19 -12.87 9.66
N LEU A 55 -2.39 -13.91 9.43
CA LEU A 55 -2.63 -15.25 9.97
C LEU A 55 -2.67 -15.26 11.50
N ARG A 56 -1.77 -14.53 12.16
CA ARG A 56 -1.79 -14.37 13.62
C ARG A 56 -3.02 -13.62 14.14
N ALA A 57 -3.55 -12.69 13.36
CA ALA A 57 -4.71 -11.88 13.73
C ALA A 57 -6.04 -12.48 13.29
N LEU A 58 -6.03 -13.47 12.37
CA LEU A 58 -7.22 -14.08 11.78
C LEU A 58 -8.22 -14.62 12.82
N PRO A 59 -7.80 -15.31 13.91
CA PRO A 59 -8.76 -15.78 14.93
C PRO A 59 -9.54 -14.67 15.63
N ARG A 60 -9.08 -13.41 15.53
CA ARG A 60 -9.73 -12.23 16.12
C ARG A 60 -10.46 -11.37 15.08
N PHE A 61 -10.59 -11.86 13.86
CA PHE A 61 -11.32 -11.15 12.80
C PHE A 61 -12.82 -11.20 13.08
N GLU A 62 -13.43 -10.06 13.36
CA GLU A 62 -14.85 -9.94 13.76
C GLU A 62 -15.80 -9.68 12.57
N GLY A 63 -15.31 -9.59 11.34
CA GLY A 63 -16.15 -9.36 10.16
C GLY A 63 -16.77 -7.95 10.09
N ARG A 64 -16.21 -6.96 10.80
CA ARG A 64 -16.70 -5.56 10.76
C ARG A 64 -16.43 -4.86 9.44
N THR A 65 -15.51 -5.40 8.64
CA THR A 65 -15.12 -4.93 7.31
C THR A 65 -14.91 -6.15 6.41
N THR A 66 -14.80 -5.94 5.09
CA THR A 66 -14.42 -7.04 4.20
C THR A 66 -13.01 -7.53 4.52
N GLY A 67 -12.72 -8.80 4.28
CA GLY A 67 -11.40 -9.39 4.50
C GLY A 67 -10.30 -8.65 3.76
N ARG A 68 -10.59 -8.15 2.55
CA ARG A 68 -9.66 -7.35 1.73
C ARG A 68 -9.30 -6.03 2.42
N VAL A 69 -10.29 -5.29 2.91
CA VAL A 69 -10.07 -4.03 3.65
C VAL A 69 -9.27 -4.27 4.91
N TRP A 70 -9.60 -5.31 5.67
CA TRP A 70 -8.88 -5.71 6.87
C TRP A 70 -7.41 -6.06 6.58
N LEU A 71 -7.16 -6.86 5.52
CA LEU A 71 -5.82 -7.27 5.13
C LEU A 71 -4.98 -6.07 4.67
N LEU A 72 -5.55 -5.17 3.85
CA LEU A 72 -4.86 -3.96 3.42
C LEU A 72 -4.58 -2.98 4.57
N ALA A 73 -5.42 -2.95 5.60
CA ALA A 73 -5.12 -2.21 6.82
C ALA A 73 -3.92 -2.80 7.60
N ILE A 74 -3.68 -4.12 7.48
CA ILE A 74 -2.47 -4.77 8.01
C ILE A 74 -1.26 -4.41 7.13
N ALA A 75 -1.36 -4.53 5.80
CA ALA A 75 -0.31 -4.15 4.85
C ALA A 75 0.13 -2.69 5.07
N ARG A 76 -0.82 -1.79 5.29
CA ARG A 76 -0.57 -0.38 5.63
C ARG A 76 0.36 -0.22 6.83
N ARG A 77 0.13 -0.99 7.89
CA ARG A 77 0.98 -0.95 9.09
C ARG A 77 2.36 -1.51 8.81
N VAL A 78 2.44 -2.63 8.07
CA VAL A 78 3.72 -3.24 7.67
C VAL A 78 4.57 -2.25 6.87
N CYS A 79 4.01 -1.65 5.81
CA CYS A 79 4.72 -0.65 5.00
C CYS A 79 5.12 0.59 5.82
N ALA A 80 4.24 1.08 6.71
CA ALA A 80 4.58 2.21 7.57
C ALA A 80 5.72 1.89 8.55
N ASP A 81 5.76 0.66 9.10
CA ASP A 81 6.85 0.20 9.96
C ASP A 81 8.17 0.11 9.19
N ALA A 82 8.15 -0.43 7.97
CA ALA A 82 9.28 -0.54 7.07
C ALA A 82 9.86 0.83 6.71
N VAL A 83 9.01 1.78 6.29
CA VAL A 83 9.43 3.16 5.97
C VAL A 83 10.07 3.83 7.19
N ARG A 84 9.47 3.70 8.38
CA ARG A 84 10.06 4.25 9.61
C ARG A 84 11.42 3.61 9.96
N SER A 85 11.55 2.30 9.74
CA SER A 85 12.80 1.59 9.97
C SER A 85 13.90 2.04 8.99
N ALA A 86 13.56 2.18 7.70
CA ALA A 86 14.48 2.68 6.68
C ALA A 86 14.95 4.12 6.98
N GLN A 87 14.03 4.99 7.40
CA GLN A 87 14.38 6.35 7.79
C GLN A 87 15.35 6.40 8.99
N ARG A 88 15.11 5.56 10.01
CA ARG A 88 16.03 5.44 11.16
C ARG A 88 17.42 4.93 10.74
N ARG A 89 17.49 3.91 9.87
CA ARG A 89 18.77 3.41 9.33
C ARG A 89 19.53 4.50 8.58
N ARG A 90 18.86 5.23 7.67
CA ARG A 90 19.45 6.34 6.91
C ARG A 90 19.94 7.46 7.83
N ALA A 91 19.18 7.83 8.85
CA ALA A 91 19.59 8.86 9.82
C ALA A 91 20.84 8.46 10.62
N LEU A 92 21.01 7.17 10.92
CA LEU A 92 22.21 6.63 11.54
C LEU A 92 23.40 6.60 10.55
N GLU A 93 23.16 6.18 9.30
CA GLU A 93 24.18 6.12 8.25
C GLU A 93 24.69 7.51 7.86
N THR A 94 23.81 8.53 7.81
CA THR A 94 24.19 9.91 7.49
C THR A 94 25.11 10.52 8.56
N ARG A 95 25.10 9.99 9.78
CA ARG A 95 26.08 10.36 10.83
C ARG A 95 27.49 9.83 10.54
N TRP A 96 27.63 8.81 9.67
CA TRP A 96 28.88 8.12 9.41
C TRP A 96 29.36 8.19 7.96
N ARG A 97 28.54 8.73 7.03
CA ARG A 97 28.89 8.84 5.60
C ARG A 97 28.78 10.28 5.12
N ARG A 98 29.90 10.80 4.62
CA ARG A 98 29.94 11.88 3.65
C ARG A 98 29.32 11.41 2.32
N GLU A 99 28.39 12.20 1.82
CA GLU A 99 27.80 12.29 0.48
C GLU A 99 28.09 11.14 -0.51
N ARG A 100 27.04 10.38 -0.82
CA ARG A 100 26.98 9.57 -2.03
C ARG A 100 26.33 10.43 -3.12
N PRO A 101 26.97 10.61 -4.29
CA PRO A 101 26.36 11.37 -5.38
C PRO A 101 25.07 10.69 -5.86
N PRO A 102 24.08 11.48 -6.35
CA PRO A 102 22.86 10.91 -6.90
C PRO A 102 23.21 10.02 -8.09
N SER A 103 22.63 8.83 -8.13
CA SER A 103 22.71 7.95 -9.30
C SER A 103 22.04 8.64 -10.48
N ASN A 104 22.70 8.63 -11.64
CA ASN A 104 22.26 9.21 -12.91
C ASN A 104 20.82 8.74 -13.22
N PRO A 105 19.88 9.64 -13.51
CA PRO A 105 18.55 9.25 -13.93
C PRO A 105 18.65 8.74 -15.37
N SER A 106 18.41 7.44 -15.58
CA SER A 106 18.01 6.93 -16.88
C SER A 106 16.66 7.58 -17.25
N GLU A 107 16.57 8.17 -18.43
CA GLU A 107 15.54 9.12 -18.85
C GLU A 107 14.11 8.59 -18.99
N THR A 108 13.82 7.39 -18.51
CA THR A 108 12.45 6.88 -18.52
C THR A 108 11.78 7.15 -17.19
N VAL A 109 10.84 8.10 -17.19
CA VAL A 109 10.01 8.41 -16.00
C VAL A 109 9.13 7.22 -15.69
N THR A 110 9.39 6.58 -14.56
CA THR A 110 8.55 5.48 -14.08
C THR A 110 7.38 6.01 -13.26
N ILE A 111 6.31 5.21 -13.16
CA ILE A 111 5.16 5.55 -12.33
C ILE A 111 5.58 5.73 -10.85
N GLU A 112 6.58 4.99 -10.40
CA GLU A 112 7.15 5.11 -9.05
C GLU A 112 7.72 6.51 -8.82
N MET A 113 8.50 7.04 -9.78
CA MET A 113 9.06 8.40 -9.69
C MET A 113 7.97 9.47 -9.61
N LEU A 114 6.92 9.33 -10.43
CA LEU A 114 5.77 10.24 -10.40
C LEU A 114 5.05 10.19 -9.05
N LEU A 115 4.82 8.99 -8.55
CA LEU A 115 4.17 8.80 -7.25
C LEU A 115 5.05 9.28 -6.10
N ASP A 116 6.38 9.21 -6.24
CA ASP A 116 7.32 9.72 -5.22
C ASP A 116 7.25 11.22 -5.02
N GLY A 117 6.83 11.96 -6.04
CA GLY A 117 6.55 13.39 -5.95
C GLY A 117 5.30 13.75 -5.14
N LEU A 118 4.41 12.81 -4.88
CA LEU A 118 3.19 13.06 -4.12
C LEU A 118 3.43 13.07 -2.60
N ALA A 119 2.68 13.92 -1.89
CA ALA A 119 2.59 13.80 -0.43
C ALA A 119 2.10 12.39 -0.03
N PRO A 120 2.63 11.79 1.06
CA PRO A 120 2.36 10.39 1.43
C PRO A 120 0.87 10.03 1.47
N GLU A 121 0.03 10.90 2.01
CA GLU A 121 -1.40 10.65 2.14
C GLU A 121 -2.14 10.71 0.80
N ARG A 122 -1.66 11.53 -0.14
CA ARG A 122 -2.22 11.61 -1.50
C ARG A 122 -1.79 10.41 -2.32
N ARG A 123 -0.52 10.02 -2.22
CA ARG A 123 0.00 8.79 -2.80
C ARG A 123 -0.80 7.58 -2.32
N GLU A 124 -0.99 7.41 -1.01
CA GLU A 124 -1.73 6.28 -0.44
C GLU A 124 -3.16 6.23 -0.97
N ALA A 125 -3.89 7.36 -0.95
CA ALA A 125 -5.25 7.42 -1.47
C ALA A 125 -5.31 7.08 -2.97
N PHE A 126 -4.36 7.57 -3.76
CA PHE A 126 -4.26 7.29 -5.19
C PHE A 126 -3.95 5.81 -5.45
N VAL A 127 -2.96 5.24 -4.78
CA VAL A 127 -2.58 3.82 -4.93
C VAL A 127 -3.75 2.92 -4.57
N LEU A 128 -4.41 3.13 -3.42
CA LEU A 128 -5.55 2.31 -3.01
C LEU A 128 -6.69 2.34 -4.01
N THR A 129 -6.99 3.49 -4.60
CA THR A 129 -8.18 3.65 -5.45
C THR A 129 -7.92 3.44 -6.93
N GLN A 130 -6.74 3.83 -7.44
CA GLN A 130 -6.44 3.81 -8.88
C GLN A 130 -5.56 2.61 -9.29
N ILE A 131 -4.72 2.11 -8.40
CA ILE A 131 -3.79 1.00 -8.68
C ILE A 131 -4.32 -0.31 -8.10
N VAL A 132 -4.70 -0.31 -6.82
CA VAL A 132 -5.28 -1.47 -6.14
C VAL A 132 -6.76 -1.65 -6.53
N GLY A 133 -7.45 -0.57 -6.92
CA GLY A 133 -8.82 -0.63 -7.41
C GLY A 133 -9.89 -0.69 -6.32
N LEU A 134 -9.59 -0.24 -5.10
CA LEU A 134 -10.60 -0.19 -4.05
C LEU A 134 -11.66 0.89 -4.31
N PRO A 135 -12.93 0.61 -3.98
CA PRO A 135 -13.94 1.65 -3.83
C PRO A 135 -13.49 2.72 -2.83
N TYR A 136 -13.87 3.97 -3.05
CA TYR A 136 -13.51 5.09 -2.16
C TYR A 136 -13.89 4.86 -0.69
N ALA A 137 -15.04 4.24 -0.45
CA ALA A 137 -15.49 3.89 0.90
C ALA A 137 -14.54 2.89 1.57
N SER A 138 -14.09 1.87 0.83
CA SER A 138 -13.13 0.86 1.31
C SER A 138 -11.75 1.48 1.58
N ALA A 139 -11.28 2.35 0.68
CA ALA A 139 -10.03 3.10 0.89
C ALA A 139 -10.11 4.01 2.13
N ALA A 140 -11.26 4.63 2.38
CA ALA A 140 -11.51 5.44 3.58
C ALA A 140 -11.40 4.60 4.86
N GLN A 141 -11.91 3.37 4.84
CA GLN A 141 -11.77 2.43 5.97
C GLN A 141 -10.30 2.02 6.19
N VAL A 142 -9.56 1.68 5.13
CA VAL A 142 -8.12 1.35 5.23
C VAL A 142 -7.33 2.51 5.82
N CYS A 143 -7.55 3.73 5.32
CA CYS A 143 -6.84 4.94 5.77
C CYS A 143 -7.36 5.48 7.11
N ARG A 144 -8.54 5.05 7.57
CA ARG A 144 -9.23 5.56 8.76
C ARG A 144 -9.52 7.07 8.69
N VAL A 145 -10.05 7.51 7.55
CA VAL A 145 -10.44 8.91 7.29
C VAL A 145 -11.82 8.96 6.65
N PRO A 146 -12.52 10.10 6.69
CA PRO A 146 -13.78 10.26 5.97
C PRO A 146 -13.64 10.05 4.46
N ILE A 147 -14.66 9.51 3.79
CA ILE A 147 -14.66 9.29 2.33
C ILE A 147 -14.42 10.59 1.53
N GLY A 148 -14.89 11.73 2.01
CA GLY A 148 -14.62 13.04 1.42
C GLY A 148 -13.12 13.38 1.41
N THR A 149 -12.38 12.96 2.43
CA THR A 149 -10.92 13.12 2.50
C THR A 149 -10.22 12.28 1.43
N ILE A 150 -10.66 11.04 1.18
CA ILE A 150 -10.12 10.22 0.08
C ILE A 150 -10.40 10.89 -1.26
N ARG A 151 -11.63 11.37 -1.50
CA ARG A 151 -11.99 12.07 -2.75
C ARG A 151 -11.08 13.26 -3.01
N SER A 152 -10.89 14.13 -2.03
CA SER A 152 -10.03 15.32 -2.18
C SER A 152 -8.55 14.96 -2.37
N ARG A 153 -8.04 13.94 -1.66
CA ARG A 153 -6.67 13.45 -1.83
C ARG A 153 -6.41 12.91 -3.22
N VAL A 154 -7.35 12.12 -3.76
CA VAL A 154 -7.24 11.56 -5.12
C VAL A 154 -7.32 12.64 -6.18
N ALA A 155 -8.23 13.61 -6.04
CA ALA A 155 -8.34 14.74 -6.95
C ALA A 155 -7.02 15.52 -7.02
N ARG A 156 -6.47 15.92 -5.88
CA ARG A 156 -5.18 16.63 -5.80
C ARG A 156 -4.01 15.80 -6.31
N ALA A 157 -3.98 14.49 -6.03
CA ALA A 157 -2.95 13.61 -6.58
C ALA A 157 -2.98 13.60 -8.12
N ARG A 158 -4.17 13.52 -8.72
CA ARG A 158 -4.32 13.58 -10.19
C ARG A 158 -3.82 14.90 -10.77
N GLU A 159 -4.17 16.03 -10.15
CA GLU A 159 -3.71 17.36 -10.57
C GLU A 159 -2.19 17.47 -10.54
N GLU A 160 -1.55 17.00 -9.47
CA GLU A 160 -0.10 17.02 -9.30
C GLU A 160 0.61 16.11 -10.30
N LEU A 161 0.08 14.89 -10.54
CA LEU A 161 0.63 13.96 -11.52
C LEU A 161 0.54 14.52 -12.95
N GLN A 162 -0.62 15.11 -13.31
CA GLN A 162 -0.79 15.75 -14.61
C GLN A 162 0.15 16.94 -14.80
N ALA A 163 0.33 17.76 -13.75
CA ALA A 163 1.28 18.87 -13.79
C ALA A 163 2.73 18.40 -13.94
N SER A 164 3.08 17.27 -13.33
CA SER A 164 4.41 16.67 -13.44
C SER A 164 4.67 16.13 -14.84
N LEU A 165 3.71 15.43 -15.46
CA LEU A 165 3.83 14.94 -16.83
C LEU A 165 3.98 16.08 -17.83
N ARG A 166 3.15 17.13 -17.75
CA ARG A 166 3.28 18.30 -18.65
C ARG A 166 4.64 19.00 -18.54
N ARG A 167 5.24 19.07 -17.36
CA ARG A 167 6.60 19.66 -17.21
C ARG A 167 7.68 18.83 -17.91
N GLN A 168 7.51 17.54 -18.02
CA GLN A 168 8.45 16.63 -18.69
C GLN A 168 8.31 16.65 -20.21
N GLU A 169 7.10 16.93 -20.74
CA GLU A 169 6.87 17.06 -22.18
C GLU A 169 7.42 18.39 -22.75
N THR A 170 7.70 19.37 -21.88
CA THR A 170 8.09 20.72 -22.28
C THR A 170 9.57 21.03 -22.05
N GLY A 171 10.35 20.12 -21.52
CA GLY A 171 11.78 20.26 -21.23
C GLY A 171 12.63 19.31 -22.04
#